data_1bcfbc8602643781b0b35d32b603cfa0
#
_entry.id   1bcfbc8602643781b0b35d32b603cfa0
#
_cell.length_a   1.000
_cell.length_b   1.000
_cell.length_c   1.000
_cell.angle_alpha   90.00
_cell.angle_beta   90.00
_cell.angle_gamma   90.00
#
_symmetry.space_group_name_H-M   'P 1'
#
loop_
_entity.id
_entity.type
_entity.pdbx_description
1 polymer ?
#
loop_
_entity_poly.entity_id
_entity_poly.type
_entity_poly.pdbx_seq_one_letter_code
_entity_poly.pdbx_strand_id
1 'polypeptide(L)'
;MKRIRINISYIIGVILLGLIAFEVFRMVRTINSVGDFIYYIPETICYIGGVIFVLGNILGILPVGNYRKELFEGLCGYLKENGEKPLASYRIPEEYYERLRKDIRDEEVLNLIAQDVVSYCGVKVGNLIIYNQNNLVAAAGLYNPETDEIHISVPNTRTIDEVLAVLIHECMHYILKEKELWLEDDRENEFLTDLACLFYGFTDQINKGYIMVGYLKRNEIRYIRKLIKRFYVKE
;
A
#
# COMPACT_ATOMS: atom_id res chain seq x y z
N MET A 1 -17.22 -23.37 4.09
CA MET A 1 -18.03 -22.15 4.38
C MET A 1 -17.30 -20.94 3.83
N LYS A 2 -17.84 -20.24 2.80
CA LYS A 2 -17.26 -18.99 2.31
C LYS A 2 -17.39 -17.92 3.42
N ARG A 3 -16.26 -17.54 4.07
CA ARG A 3 -16.24 -16.37 4.96
C ARG A 3 -16.47 -15.12 4.11
N ILE A 4 -17.58 -14.44 4.33
CA ILE A 4 -17.86 -13.12 3.75
C ILE A 4 -16.87 -12.16 4.41
N ARG A 5 -15.81 -11.77 3.69
CA ARG A 5 -14.92 -10.68 4.13
C ARG A 5 -15.64 -9.37 3.90
N ILE A 6 -16.13 -8.78 4.97
CA ILE A 6 -16.64 -7.42 4.92
C ILE A 6 -15.42 -6.50 4.93
N ASN A 7 -15.20 -5.80 3.82
CA ASN A 7 -14.12 -4.82 3.70
C ASN A 7 -14.36 -3.68 4.72
N ILE A 8 -13.38 -3.40 5.58
CA ILE A 8 -13.46 -2.35 6.61
C ILE A 8 -13.81 -1.00 5.97
N SER A 9 -13.29 -0.69 4.77
CA SER A 9 -13.66 0.52 4.02
C SER A 9 -15.14 0.57 3.68
N TYR A 10 -15.77 -0.59 3.44
CA TYR A 10 -17.23 -0.68 3.22
C TYR A 10 -18.00 -0.41 4.51
N ILE A 11 -17.56 -0.98 5.64
CA ILE A 11 -18.17 -0.72 6.95
C ILE A 11 -18.08 0.77 7.29
N ILE A 12 -16.89 1.36 7.15
CA ILE A 12 -16.68 2.79 7.39
C ILE A 12 -17.58 3.62 6.46
N GLY A 13 -17.68 3.26 5.18
CA GLY A 13 -18.56 3.91 4.21
C GLY A 13 -20.05 3.88 4.63
N VAL A 14 -20.51 2.72 5.08
CA VAL A 14 -21.90 2.54 5.56
C VAL A 14 -22.16 3.36 6.83
N ILE A 15 -21.22 3.36 7.79
CA ILE A 15 -21.34 4.17 9.02
C ILE A 15 -21.41 5.66 8.68
N LEU A 16 -20.51 6.15 7.79
CA LEU A 16 -20.49 7.56 7.41
C LEU A 16 -21.75 7.99 6.64
N LEU A 17 -22.29 7.12 5.77
CA LEU A 17 -23.58 7.36 5.10
C LEU A 17 -24.73 7.40 6.12
N GLY A 18 -24.69 6.52 7.12
CA GLY A 18 -25.65 6.52 8.23
C GLY A 18 -25.61 7.84 9.03
N LEU A 19 -24.41 8.35 9.31
CA LEU A 19 -24.23 9.63 9.99
C LEU A 19 -24.75 10.82 9.14
N ILE A 20 -24.51 10.83 7.83
CA ILE A 20 -25.06 11.85 6.92
C ILE A 20 -26.58 11.80 6.96
N ALA A 21 -27.17 10.60 6.81
CA ALA A 21 -28.60 10.43 6.83
C ALA A 21 -29.22 10.89 8.17
N PHE A 22 -28.56 10.58 9.28
CA PHE A 22 -28.96 11.02 10.61
C PHE A 22 -28.92 12.55 10.74
N GLU A 23 -27.88 13.23 10.28
CA GLU A 23 -27.79 14.69 10.34
C GLU A 23 -28.81 15.37 9.44
N VAL A 24 -29.06 14.86 8.24
CA VAL A 24 -30.11 15.36 7.36
C VAL A 24 -31.49 15.19 8.01
N PHE A 25 -31.75 14.01 8.62
CA PHE A 25 -32.99 13.75 9.32
C PHE A 25 -33.15 14.68 10.55
N ARG A 26 -32.09 14.90 11.34
CA ARG A 26 -32.06 15.84 12.47
C ARG A 26 -32.41 17.25 11.99
N MET A 27 -31.75 17.71 10.92
CA MET A 27 -32.02 19.02 10.32
C MET A 27 -33.48 19.17 9.92
N VAL A 28 -34.01 18.22 9.14
CA VAL A 28 -35.41 18.27 8.68
C VAL A 28 -36.40 18.30 9.84
N ARG A 29 -36.12 17.57 10.94
CA ARG A 29 -37.00 17.51 12.11
C ARG A 29 -36.94 18.75 12.99
N THR A 30 -35.83 19.49 12.94
CA THR A 30 -35.61 20.68 13.78
C THR A 30 -36.05 21.98 13.10
N ILE A 31 -36.23 21.97 11.77
CA ILE A 31 -36.65 23.13 11.00
C ILE A 31 -38.13 23.35 11.20
N ASN A 32 -38.46 24.41 11.92
CA ASN A 32 -39.85 24.87 12.12
C ASN A 32 -40.13 26.23 11.44
N SER A 33 -39.06 26.88 10.95
CA SER A 33 -39.14 28.18 10.29
C SER A 33 -38.08 28.33 9.19
N VAL A 34 -38.28 29.30 8.30
CA VAL A 34 -37.28 29.66 7.27
C VAL A 34 -35.97 30.15 7.91
N GLY A 35 -36.05 30.80 9.08
CA GLY A 35 -34.87 31.23 9.83
C GLY A 35 -34.02 30.06 10.31
N ASP A 36 -34.65 29.02 10.83
CA ASP A 36 -33.94 27.78 11.24
C ASP A 36 -33.25 27.11 10.04
N PHE A 37 -33.93 27.05 8.91
CA PHE A 37 -33.38 26.49 7.67
C PHE A 37 -32.10 27.20 7.26
N ILE A 38 -32.08 28.54 7.25
CA ILE A 38 -30.88 29.33 6.89
C ILE A 38 -29.74 29.08 7.88
N TYR A 39 -30.03 28.89 9.16
CA TYR A 39 -29.04 28.67 10.20
C TYR A 39 -28.38 27.30 10.07
N TYR A 40 -29.15 26.23 9.79
CA TYR A 40 -28.64 24.85 9.75
C TYR A 40 -27.97 24.48 8.43
N ILE A 41 -28.20 25.18 7.32
CA ILE A 41 -27.59 24.88 6.02
C ILE A 41 -26.03 24.88 6.07
N PRO A 42 -25.38 25.94 6.60
CA PRO A 42 -23.92 25.97 6.61
C PRO A 42 -23.30 24.82 7.42
N GLU A 43 -23.86 24.49 8.59
CA GLU A 43 -23.40 23.40 9.44
C GLU A 43 -23.52 22.05 8.72
N THR A 44 -24.67 21.80 8.10
CA THR A 44 -24.93 20.55 7.35
C THR A 44 -24.02 20.42 6.13
N ILE A 45 -23.79 21.50 5.39
CA ILE A 45 -22.85 21.50 4.24
C ILE A 45 -21.44 21.21 4.69
N CYS A 46 -20.96 21.83 5.79
CA CYS A 46 -19.64 21.57 6.36
C CYS A 46 -19.48 20.11 6.80
N TYR A 47 -20.52 19.55 7.45
CA TYR A 47 -20.51 18.17 7.89
C TYR A 47 -20.47 17.19 6.71
N ILE A 48 -21.35 17.35 5.71
CA ILE A 48 -21.36 16.52 4.50
C ILE A 48 -20.03 16.64 3.75
N GLY A 49 -19.52 17.86 3.60
CA GLY A 49 -18.22 18.13 2.97
C GLY A 49 -17.07 17.40 3.69
N GLY A 50 -17.05 17.43 5.02
CA GLY A 50 -16.09 16.71 5.85
C GLY A 50 -16.16 15.20 5.65
N VAL A 51 -17.36 14.64 5.64
CA VAL A 51 -17.57 13.20 5.40
C VAL A 51 -17.13 12.79 4.00
N ILE A 52 -17.48 13.57 2.97
CA ILE A 52 -17.04 13.31 1.58
C ILE A 52 -15.52 13.38 1.48
N PHE A 53 -14.89 14.35 2.15
CA PHE A 53 -13.43 14.48 2.19
C PHE A 53 -12.77 13.26 2.83
N VAL A 54 -13.26 12.79 3.97
CA VAL A 54 -12.73 11.60 4.66
C VAL A 54 -12.91 10.35 3.80
N LEU A 55 -14.11 10.14 3.24
CA LEU A 55 -14.39 9.03 2.32
C LEU A 55 -13.50 9.08 1.08
N GLY A 56 -13.36 10.25 0.47
CA GLY A 56 -12.53 10.45 -0.71
C GLY A 56 -11.06 10.12 -0.46
N ASN A 57 -10.55 10.43 0.75
CA ASN A 57 -9.20 10.03 1.17
C ASN A 57 -9.07 8.52 1.37
N ILE A 58 -10.01 7.89 2.10
CA ILE A 58 -10.00 6.44 2.36
C ILE A 58 -10.10 5.65 1.06
N LEU A 59 -10.96 6.07 0.14
CA LEU A 59 -11.15 5.39 -1.15
C LEU A 59 -10.09 5.74 -2.20
N GLY A 60 -9.19 6.68 -1.89
CA GLY A 60 -8.16 7.16 -2.83
C GLY A 60 -8.77 7.79 -4.09
N ILE A 61 -9.90 8.49 -3.96
CA ILE A 61 -10.57 9.22 -5.05
C ILE A 61 -10.03 10.63 -5.17
N LEU A 62 -9.62 11.24 -4.05
CA LEU A 62 -9.07 12.58 -4.05
C LEU A 62 -7.72 12.64 -4.80
N PRO A 63 -7.39 13.78 -5.40
CA PRO A 63 -6.09 13.95 -6.05
C PRO A 63 -4.95 13.85 -5.03
N VAL A 64 -3.78 13.42 -5.51
CA VAL A 64 -2.55 13.42 -4.70
C VAL A 64 -2.19 14.86 -4.37
N GLY A 65 -1.90 15.16 -3.11
CA GLY A 65 -1.48 16.48 -2.65
C GLY A 65 -0.13 16.89 -3.24
N ASN A 66 0.12 18.20 -3.37
CA ASN A 66 1.33 18.73 -4.02
C ASN A 66 2.61 18.23 -3.36
N TYR A 67 2.72 18.28 -2.04
CA TYR A 67 3.87 17.76 -1.31
C TYR A 67 4.19 16.28 -1.67
N ARG A 68 3.17 15.44 -1.75
CA ARG A 68 3.34 14.02 -2.11
C ARG A 68 3.74 13.84 -3.58
N LYS A 69 3.27 14.71 -4.47
CA LYS A 69 3.71 14.71 -5.87
C LYS A 69 5.18 15.06 -6.00
N GLU A 70 5.62 16.13 -5.35
CA GLU A 70 7.02 16.57 -5.34
C GLU A 70 7.92 15.48 -4.76
N LEU A 71 7.53 14.85 -3.65
CA LEU A 71 8.24 13.72 -3.08
C LEU A 71 8.39 12.57 -4.10
N PHE A 72 7.30 12.11 -4.71
CA PHE A 72 7.37 11.00 -5.68
C PHE A 72 8.14 11.37 -6.95
N GLU A 73 8.07 12.62 -7.41
CA GLU A 73 8.88 13.11 -8.53
C GLU A 73 10.37 13.11 -8.17
N GLY A 74 10.73 13.55 -6.98
CA GLY A 74 12.10 13.48 -6.45
C GLY A 74 12.61 12.05 -6.36
N LEU A 75 11.84 11.13 -5.77
CA LEU A 75 12.23 9.71 -5.65
C LEU A 75 12.35 9.02 -7.02
N CYS A 76 11.46 9.32 -7.98
CA CYS A 76 11.63 8.82 -9.36
C CYS A 76 12.89 9.40 -10.03
N GLY A 77 13.18 10.68 -9.79
CA GLY A 77 14.41 11.34 -10.25
C GLY A 77 15.65 10.65 -9.66
N TYR A 78 15.63 10.41 -8.36
CA TYR A 78 16.71 9.72 -7.65
C TYR A 78 17.03 8.34 -8.25
N LEU A 79 16.03 7.49 -8.51
CA LEU A 79 16.25 6.20 -9.17
C LEU A 79 16.84 6.38 -10.58
N LYS A 80 16.37 7.36 -11.35
CA LYS A 80 16.88 7.63 -12.70
C LYS A 80 18.33 8.12 -12.68
N GLU A 81 18.69 9.01 -11.77
CA GLU A 81 20.03 9.56 -11.62
C GLU A 81 21.04 8.48 -11.21
N ASN A 82 20.61 7.48 -10.46
CA ASN A 82 21.42 6.30 -10.12
C ASN A 82 21.41 5.20 -11.20
N GLY A 83 20.90 5.51 -12.39
CA GLY A 83 20.95 4.61 -13.54
C GLY A 83 19.93 3.48 -13.53
N GLU A 84 18.99 3.49 -12.59
CA GLU A 84 17.97 2.46 -12.48
C GLU A 84 16.93 2.56 -13.61
N LYS A 85 16.44 1.41 -14.05
CA LYS A 85 15.43 1.30 -15.11
C LYS A 85 14.22 0.51 -14.62
N PRO A 86 12.99 0.94 -14.98
CA PRO A 86 11.80 0.20 -14.61
C PRO A 86 11.80 -1.18 -15.28
N LEU A 87 11.42 -2.19 -14.51
CA LEU A 87 11.27 -3.55 -15.00
C LEU A 87 9.85 -3.82 -15.53
N ALA A 88 9.70 -4.91 -16.27
CA ALA A 88 8.41 -5.42 -16.72
C ALA A 88 7.52 -5.82 -15.52
N SER A 89 6.28 -6.21 -15.78
CA SER A 89 5.41 -6.71 -14.71
C SER A 89 5.86 -8.11 -14.28
N TYR A 90 6.23 -8.25 -13.01
CA TYR A 90 6.56 -9.53 -12.40
C TYR A 90 5.31 -10.36 -12.12
N ARG A 91 5.42 -11.67 -12.30
CA ARG A 91 4.35 -12.62 -11.97
C ARG A 91 4.92 -13.71 -11.09
N ILE A 92 4.32 -13.86 -9.92
CA ILE A 92 4.63 -14.98 -9.03
C ILE A 92 4.15 -16.27 -9.71
N PRO A 93 4.99 -17.32 -9.82
CA PRO A 93 4.60 -18.62 -10.37
C PRO A 93 3.38 -19.22 -9.65
N GLU A 94 2.45 -19.80 -10.42
CA GLU A 94 1.20 -20.36 -9.85
C GLU A 94 1.47 -21.50 -8.85
N GLU A 95 2.55 -22.24 -9.02
CA GLU A 95 2.98 -23.30 -8.10
C GLU A 95 3.22 -22.78 -6.68
N TYR A 96 3.72 -21.55 -6.52
CA TYR A 96 3.88 -20.92 -5.20
C TYR A 96 2.53 -20.55 -4.60
N TYR A 97 1.61 -20.04 -5.39
CA TYR A 97 0.23 -19.81 -4.93
C TYR A 97 -0.45 -21.10 -4.46
N GLU A 98 -0.27 -22.21 -5.20
CA GLU A 98 -0.84 -23.52 -4.80
C GLU A 98 -0.27 -24.02 -3.48
N ARG A 99 1.03 -23.81 -3.22
CA ARG A 99 1.63 -24.17 -1.94
C ARG A 99 1.12 -23.28 -0.81
N LEU A 100 1.07 -21.95 -1.03
CA LEU A 100 0.56 -20.99 -0.03
C LEU A 100 -0.95 -21.16 0.24
N ARG A 101 -1.74 -21.69 -0.70
CA ARG A 101 -3.14 -22.07 -0.44
C ARG A 101 -3.27 -23.24 0.53
N LYS A 102 -2.29 -24.15 0.55
CA LYS A 102 -2.24 -25.27 1.49
C LYS A 102 -1.75 -24.81 2.87
N ASP A 103 -0.67 -24.06 2.88
CA ASP A 103 -0.11 -23.46 4.08
C ASP A 103 0.45 -22.07 3.77
N ILE A 104 -0.26 -21.04 4.20
CA ILE A 104 0.15 -19.63 4.02
C ILE A 104 1.44 -19.27 4.77
N ARG A 105 1.88 -20.15 5.68
CA ARG A 105 3.08 -20.01 6.50
C ARG A 105 4.24 -20.88 6.02
N ASP A 106 4.15 -21.46 4.84
CA ASP A 106 5.21 -22.29 4.27
C ASP A 106 6.48 -21.43 4.06
N GLU A 107 7.38 -21.49 5.05
CA GLU A 107 8.63 -20.69 5.05
C GLU A 107 9.52 -21.04 3.87
N GLU A 108 9.54 -22.29 3.43
CA GLU A 108 10.34 -22.69 2.24
C GLU A 108 9.84 -21.95 1.00
N VAL A 109 8.52 -21.88 0.79
CA VAL A 109 7.93 -21.15 -0.34
C VAL A 109 8.17 -19.64 -0.22
N LEU A 110 8.02 -19.08 0.98
CA LEU A 110 8.30 -17.65 1.21
C LEU A 110 9.76 -17.31 0.89
N ASN A 111 10.70 -18.17 1.28
CA ASN A 111 12.12 -18.02 0.93
C ASN A 111 12.35 -18.14 -0.58
N LEU A 112 11.73 -19.10 -1.27
CA LEU A 112 11.83 -19.22 -2.73
C LEU A 112 11.30 -17.98 -3.45
N ILE A 113 10.15 -17.44 -3.01
CA ILE A 113 9.58 -16.21 -3.59
C ILE A 113 10.53 -15.03 -3.36
N ALA A 114 11.09 -14.89 -2.15
CA ALA A 114 12.02 -13.81 -1.85
C ALA A 114 13.28 -13.88 -2.75
N GLN A 115 13.85 -15.06 -2.92
CA GLN A 115 15.00 -15.28 -3.81
C GLN A 115 14.67 -14.92 -5.27
N ASP A 116 13.47 -15.30 -5.74
CA ASP A 116 12.99 -14.99 -7.08
C ASP A 116 12.82 -13.46 -7.26
N VAL A 117 12.20 -12.77 -6.28
CA VAL A 117 12.00 -11.31 -6.28
C VAL A 117 13.35 -10.59 -6.34
N VAL A 118 14.30 -10.98 -5.50
CA VAL A 118 15.64 -10.38 -5.45
C VAL A 118 16.39 -10.59 -6.76
N SER A 119 16.38 -11.83 -7.26
CA SER A 119 17.04 -12.19 -8.54
C SER A 119 16.43 -11.46 -9.72
N TYR A 120 15.10 -11.32 -9.74
CA TYR A 120 14.37 -10.57 -10.77
C TYR A 120 14.78 -9.09 -10.84
N CYS A 121 15.08 -8.47 -9.69
CA CYS A 121 15.60 -7.11 -9.61
C CYS A 121 17.10 -7.00 -9.97
N GLY A 122 17.74 -8.08 -10.42
CA GLY A 122 19.15 -8.11 -10.81
C GLY A 122 20.12 -8.06 -9.65
N VAL A 123 19.67 -8.38 -8.44
CA VAL A 123 20.50 -8.44 -7.23
C VAL A 123 20.87 -9.90 -6.96
N LYS A 124 22.12 -10.13 -6.59
CA LYS A 124 22.57 -11.47 -6.20
C LYS A 124 22.01 -11.80 -4.81
N VAL A 125 21.31 -12.92 -4.72
CA VAL A 125 20.83 -13.41 -3.44
C VAL A 125 22.04 -13.77 -2.56
N GLY A 126 22.16 -13.09 -1.43
CA GLY A 126 23.18 -13.36 -0.41
C GLY A 126 22.66 -14.33 0.66
N ASN A 127 22.79 -13.94 1.92
CA ASN A 127 22.33 -14.72 3.08
C ASN A 127 20.90 -14.37 3.52
N LEU A 128 20.07 -13.85 2.61
CA LEU A 128 18.69 -13.44 2.91
C LEU A 128 17.87 -14.65 3.41
N ILE A 129 17.31 -14.53 4.60
CA ILE A 129 16.48 -15.56 5.23
C ILE A 129 15.13 -14.94 5.64
N ILE A 130 14.06 -15.68 5.36
CA ILE A 130 12.69 -15.27 5.72
C ILE A 130 12.22 -16.10 6.91
N TYR A 131 11.78 -15.40 7.96
CA TYR A 131 11.18 -16.00 9.15
C TYR A 131 9.70 -15.63 9.26
N ASN A 132 8.87 -16.60 9.53
CA ASN A 132 7.47 -16.39 9.85
C ASN A 132 7.31 -16.25 11.37
N GLN A 133 6.88 -15.06 11.80
CA GLN A 133 6.58 -14.80 13.21
C GLN A 133 5.09 -14.57 13.43
N ASN A 134 4.52 -15.21 14.46
CA ASN A 134 3.08 -15.10 14.72
C ASN A 134 2.64 -13.70 15.19
N ASN A 135 3.53 -12.93 15.81
CA ASN A 135 3.23 -11.61 16.39
C ASN A 135 4.45 -10.68 16.28
N LEU A 136 4.58 -9.96 15.18
CA LEU A 136 5.39 -8.75 15.17
C LEU A 136 4.59 -7.65 15.84
N VAL A 137 5.15 -7.02 16.87
CA VAL A 137 4.50 -5.91 17.57
C VAL A 137 4.53 -4.70 16.65
N ALA A 138 3.35 -4.24 16.22
CA ALA A 138 3.11 -3.04 15.42
C ALA A 138 3.61 -3.05 13.94
N ALA A 139 4.17 -4.15 13.41
CA ALA A 139 4.61 -4.24 12.03
C ALA A 139 4.00 -5.45 11.30
N ALA A 140 3.86 -5.35 9.98
CA ALA A 140 3.42 -6.44 9.12
C ALA A 140 4.58 -7.32 8.68
N GLY A 141 5.72 -6.71 8.40
CA GLY A 141 7.03 -7.25 8.12
C GLY A 141 8.10 -6.38 8.75
N LEU A 142 9.31 -6.88 8.76
CA LEU A 142 10.50 -6.18 9.22
C LEU A 142 11.72 -6.76 8.52
N TYR A 143 12.45 -5.94 7.78
CA TYR A 143 13.79 -6.25 7.28
C TYR A 143 14.85 -5.77 8.28
N ASN A 144 15.77 -6.65 8.65
CA ASN A 144 16.93 -6.30 9.46
C ASN A 144 18.18 -6.13 8.57
N PRO A 145 18.69 -4.90 8.38
CA PRO A 145 19.83 -4.66 7.49
C PRO A 145 21.18 -5.16 8.02
N GLU A 146 21.28 -5.51 9.32
CA GLU A 146 22.51 -6.03 9.91
C GLU A 146 22.70 -7.54 9.68
N THR A 147 21.59 -8.28 9.66
CA THR A 147 21.60 -9.75 9.55
C THR A 147 21.07 -10.25 8.21
N ASP A 148 20.51 -9.39 7.37
CA ASP A 148 19.78 -9.72 6.15
C ASP A 148 18.62 -10.69 6.37
N GLU A 149 17.92 -10.51 7.49
CA GLU A 149 16.75 -11.28 7.85
C GLU A 149 15.46 -10.50 7.58
N ILE A 150 14.47 -11.19 7.03
CA ILE A 150 13.11 -10.67 6.89
C ILE A 150 12.19 -11.44 7.83
N HIS A 151 11.49 -10.73 8.70
CA HIS A 151 10.48 -11.28 9.58
C HIS A 151 9.10 -10.87 9.08
N ILE A 152 8.21 -11.84 8.82
CA ILE A 152 6.85 -11.58 8.36
C ILE A 152 5.84 -12.06 9.38
N SER A 153 4.90 -11.20 9.75
CA SER A 153 3.76 -11.59 10.58
C SER A 153 2.63 -12.14 9.71
N VAL A 154 2.32 -13.44 9.86
CA VAL A 154 1.25 -14.12 9.12
C VAL A 154 0.13 -14.55 10.07
N PRO A 155 -0.70 -13.62 10.57
CA PRO A 155 -1.87 -13.99 11.36
C PRO A 155 -2.92 -14.68 10.49
N ASN A 156 -3.77 -15.52 11.09
CA ASN A 156 -4.82 -16.29 10.40
C ASN A 156 -5.83 -15.42 9.61
N THR A 157 -5.81 -14.12 9.79
CA THR A 157 -6.72 -13.16 9.14
C THR A 157 -6.19 -12.63 7.82
N ARG A 158 -4.88 -12.76 7.52
CA ARG A 158 -4.28 -12.28 6.28
C ARG A 158 -4.58 -13.17 5.08
N THR A 159 -4.68 -12.55 3.92
CA THR A 159 -4.72 -13.23 2.63
C THR A 159 -3.32 -13.52 2.13
N ILE A 160 -3.20 -14.45 1.18
CA ILE A 160 -1.95 -14.71 0.45
C ILE A 160 -1.45 -13.41 -0.22
N ASP A 161 -2.33 -12.65 -0.86
CA ASP A 161 -1.95 -11.38 -1.52
C ASP A 161 -1.38 -10.36 -0.52
N GLU A 162 -1.93 -10.27 0.71
CA GLU A 162 -1.41 -9.40 1.75
C GLU A 162 -0.03 -9.86 2.26
N VAL A 163 0.18 -11.16 2.41
CA VAL A 163 1.49 -11.74 2.81
C VAL A 163 2.52 -11.49 1.72
N LEU A 164 2.17 -11.71 0.45
CA LEU A 164 3.06 -11.49 -0.68
C LEU A 164 3.43 -10.01 -0.86
N ALA A 165 2.48 -9.11 -0.65
CA ALA A 165 2.77 -7.67 -0.73
C ALA A 165 3.75 -7.23 0.37
N VAL A 166 3.59 -7.74 1.60
CA VAL A 166 4.54 -7.50 2.70
C VAL A 166 5.91 -8.08 2.35
N LEU A 167 5.97 -9.35 1.94
CA LEU A 167 7.22 -10.00 1.57
C LEU A 167 7.98 -9.20 0.50
N ILE A 168 7.29 -8.76 -0.55
CA ILE A 168 7.89 -7.97 -1.64
C ILE A 168 8.41 -6.63 -1.11
N HIS A 169 7.67 -5.97 -0.21
CA HIS A 169 8.09 -4.72 0.41
C HIS A 169 9.40 -4.92 1.21
N GLU A 170 9.46 -5.94 2.05
CA GLU A 170 10.67 -6.23 2.84
C GLU A 170 11.85 -6.66 1.95
N CYS A 171 11.60 -7.45 0.90
CA CYS A 171 12.63 -7.76 -0.10
C CYS A 171 13.11 -6.49 -0.82
N MET A 172 12.26 -5.50 -1.01
CA MET A 172 12.66 -4.25 -1.66
C MET A 172 13.59 -3.43 -0.78
N HIS A 173 13.44 -3.43 0.55
CA HIS A 173 14.44 -2.86 1.46
C HIS A 173 15.81 -3.49 1.26
N TYR A 174 15.89 -4.83 1.20
CA TYR A 174 17.11 -5.56 0.91
C TYR A 174 17.70 -5.17 -0.46
N ILE A 175 16.86 -5.12 -1.52
CA ILE A 175 17.27 -4.77 -2.88
C ILE A 175 17.85 -3.35 -2.95
N LEU A 176 17.20 -2.39 -2.32
CA LEU A 176 17.65 -0.99 -2.27
C LEU A 176 18.97 -0.85 -1.53
N LYS A 177 19.15 -1.59 -0.41
CA LYS A 177 20.41 -1.64 0.32
C LYS A 177 21.55 -2.19 -0.57
N GLU A 178 21.34 -3.35 -1.20
CA GLU A 178 22.35 -4.00 -2.06
C GLU A 178 22.71 -3.17 -3.31
N LYS A 179 21.80 -2.29 -3.75
CA LYS A 179 22.03 -1.33 -4.84
C LYS A 179 22.60 0.02 -4.37
N GLU A 180 22.87 0.17 -3.07
CA GLU A 180 23.32 1.43 -2.45
C GLU A 180 22.33 2.60 -2.66
N LEU A 181 21.04 2.29 -2.71
CA LEU A 181 19.94 3.25 -2.90
C LEU A 181 19.20 3.58 -1.60
N TRP A 182 19.76 3.22 -0.46
CA TRP A 182 19.18 3.47 0.85
C TRP A 182 19.23 4.96 1.22
N LEU A 183 18.10 5.51 1.73
CA LEU A 183 18.02 6.89 2.22
C LEU A 183 18.19 6.94 3.73
N GLU A 184 18.79 8.04 4.25
CA GLU A 184 19.01 8.22 5.69
C GLU A 184 17.72 8.52 6.46
N ASP A 185 16.75 9.20 5.83
CA ASP A 185 15.45 9.45 6.44
C ASP A 185 14.57 8.20 6.32
N ASP A 186 14.24 7.59 7.43
CA ASP A 186 13.45 6.35 7.49
C ASP A 186 12.09 6.48 6.78
N ARG A 187 11.44 7.62 6.92
CA ARG A 187 10.13 7.84 6.30
C ARG A 187 10.21 7.99 4.79
N GLU A 188 11.21 8.70 4.30
CA GLU A 188 11.46 8.83 2.86
C GLU A 188 11.91 7.49 2.29
N ASN A 189 12.69 6.72 3.03
CA ASN A 189 13.11 5.38 2.67
C ASN A 189 11.92 4.41 2.51
N GLU A 190 10.92 4.48 3.40
CA GLU A 190 9.67 3.73 3.25
C GLU A 190 8.91 4.11 1.96
N PHE A 191 8.84 5.41 1.63
CA PHE A 191 8.21 5.84 0.37
C PHE A 191 9.02 5.45 -0.86
N LEU A 192 10.34 5.46 -0.78
CA LEU A 192 11.22 4.95 -1.83
C LEU A 192 10.99 3.45 -2.04
N THR A 193 10.91 2.68 -0.97
CA THR A 193 10.66 1.23 -1.00
C THR A 193 9.34 0.91 -1.67
N ASP A 194 8.25 1.57 -1.27
CA ASP A 194 6.94 1.41 -1.90
C ASP A 194 6.94 1.81 -3.39
N LEU A 195 7.60 2.93 -3.72
CA LEU A 195 7.73 3.39 -5.10
C LEU A 195 8.58 2.40 -5.92
N ALA A 196 9.68 1.89 -5.36
CA ALA A 196 10.55 0.92 -6.00
C ALA A 196 9.81 -0.40 -6.28
N CYS A 197 8.90 -0.85 -5.41
CA CYS A 197 8.04 -2.00 -5.71
C CYS A 197 7.26 -1.80 -7.02
N LEU A 198 6.70 -0.60 -7.23
CA LEU A 198 5.97 -0.28 -8.48
C LEU A 198 6.91 -0.14 -9.67
N PHE A 199 8.10 0.42 -9.45
CA PHE A 199 9.13 0.66 -10.43
C PHE A 199 9.72 -0.66 -10.98
N TYR A 200 10.00 -1.60 -10.10
CA TYR A 200 10.51 -2.92 -10.46
C TYR A 200 9.41 -3.93 -10.84
N GLY A 201 8.17 -3.48 -11.09
CA GLY A 201 7.16 -4.29 -11.76
C GLY A 201 6.22 -5.08 -10.85
N PHE A 202 6.23 -4.85 -9.54
CA PHE A 202 5.36 -5.56 -8.57
C PHE A 202 3.99 -4.90 -8.36
N THR A 203 3.54 -4.12 -9.33
CA THR A 203 2.28 -3.35 -9.23
C THR A 203 1.06 -4.22 -8.91
N ASP A 204 0.97 -5.43 -9.47
CA ASP A 204 -0.20 -6.29 -9.27
C ASP A 204 -0.28 -6.82 -7.84
N GLN A 205 0.86 -7.21 -7.26
CA GLN A 205 0.97 -7.68 -5.88
C GLN A 205 0.64 -6.57 -4.89
N ILE A 206 1.24 -5.38 -5.11
CA ILE A 206 0.98 -4.19 -4.29
C ILE A 206 -0.49 -3.78 -4.35
N ASN A 207 -1.12 -3.73 -5.53
CA ASN A 207 -2.55 -3.39 -5.66
C ASN A 207 -3.48 -4.37 -4.95
N LYS A 208 -3.13 -5.65 -4.91
CA LYS A 208 -3.96 -6.69 -4.28
C LYS A 208 -3.78 -6.75 -2.76
N GLY A 209 -2.54 -6.58 -2.29
CA GLY A 209 -2.19 -6.77 -0.89
C GLY A 209 -2.18 -5.50 -0.02
N TYR A 210 -1.96 -4.31 -0.60
CA TYR A 210 -1.76 -3.06 0.13
C TYR A 210 -3.02 -2.40 0.70
N ILE A 211 -4.19 -3.04 0.64
CA ILE A 211 -5.44 -2.43 1.13
C ILE A 211 -5.35 -2.02 2.61
N MET A 212 -4.45 -2.65 3.38
CA MET A 212 -4.31 -2.45 4.83
C MET A 212 -2.86 -2.32 5.34
N VAL A 213 -1.84 -2.40 4.48
CA VAL A 213 -0.47 -2.66 4.95
C VAL A 213 0.58 -1.71 4.39
N GLY A 214 0.30 -0.93 3.36
CA GLY A 214 1.29 -0.08 2.70
C GLY A 214 1.19 1.40 3.05
N TYR A 215 2.24 2.15 2.76
CA TYR A 215 2.32 3.61 2.92
C TYR A 215 1.65 4.37 1.79
N LEU A 216 1.38 3.71 0.63
CA LEU A 216 0.77 4.30 -0.55
C LEU A 216 -0.75 4.11 -0.59
N LYS A 217 -1.46 5.17 -0.93
CA LYS A 217 -2.89 5.14 -1.24
C LYS A 217 -3.11 4.75 -2.71
N ARG A 218 -4.30 4.26 -3.05
CA ARG A 218 -4.64 3.86 -4.43
C ARG A 218 -4.46 4.96 -5.48
N ASN A 219 -4.76 6.22 -5.13
CA ASN A 219 -4.53 7.37 -6.01
C ASN A 219 -3.03 7.66 -6.21
N GLU A 220 -2.20 7.44 -5.19
CA GLU A 220 -0.75 7.58 -5.25
C GLU A 220 -0.13 6.48 -6.12
N ILE A 221 -0.53 5.22 -5.97
CA ILE A 221 -0.11 4.12 -6.85
C ILE A 221 -0.40 4.46 -8.33
N ARG A 222 -1.62 4.96 -8.62
CA ARG A 222 -1.98 5.38 -9.98
C ARG A 222 -1.14 6.57 -10.48
N TYR A 223 -0.83 7.52 -9.61
CA TYR A 223 0.02 8.66 -9.93
C TYR A 223 1.45 8.22 -10.23
N ILE A 224 2.07 7.44 -9.34
CA ILE A 224 3.44 6.92 -9.49
C ILE A 224 3.59 6.12 -10.79
N ARG A 225 2.64 5.25 -11.12
CA ARG A 225 2.67 4.50 -12.40
C ARG A 225 2.68 5.43 -13.64
N LYS A 226 1.93 6.53 -13.62
CA LYS A 226 1.96 7.54 -14.69
C LYS A 226 3.29 8.29 -14.69
N LEU A 227 3.83 8.55 -13.52
CA LEU A 227 5.10 9.23 -13.33
C LEU A 227 6.25 8.41 -13.91
N ILE A 228 6.36 7.12 -13.55
CA ILE A 228 7.36 6.19 -14.08
C ILE A 228 7.30 6.18 -15.63
N LYS A 229 6.10 6.05 -16.22
CA LYS A 229 5.94 6.12 -17.67
C LYS A 229 6.45 7.44 -18.25
N ARG A 230 6.15 8.59 -17.62
CA ARG A 230 6.58 9.90 -18.07
C ARG A 230 8.11 10.07 -18.05
N PHE A 231 8.77 9.50 -17.03
CA PHE A 231 10.22 9.62 -16.89
C PHE A 231 11.01 8.73 -17.88
N TYR A 232 10.43 7.58 -18.28
CA TYR A 232 11.16 6.55 -19.02
C TYR A 232 10.62 6.23 -20.43
N VAL A 233 9.42 6.71 -20.80
CA VAL A 233 8.82 6.45 -22.13
C VAL A 233 8.97 7.65 -23.08
N LYS A 234 9.60 8.75 -22.65
CA LYS A 234 9.84 9.96 -23.47
C LYS A 234 11.21 9.97 -24.15
N GLU A 235 11.90 8.85 -24.20
CA GLU A 235 13.06 8.63 -25.05
C GLU A 235 12.62 7.67 -26.18
#